data_8fd8e55716c49a2fbe43ad9b8b72a35b
#
_entry.id   8fd8e55716c49a2fbe43ad9b8b72a35b
#
_cell.length_a   1.000
_cell.length_b   1.000
_cell.length_c   1.000
_cell.angle_alpha   90.00
_cell.angle_beta   90.00
_cell.angle_gamma   90.00
#
_symmetry.space_group_name_H-M   'P 1'
#
loop_
_entity.id
_entity.type
_entity.pdbx_description
1 polymer ?
#
loop_
_entity_poly.entity_id
_entity_poly.type
_entity_poly.pdbx_seq_one_letter_code
_entity_poly.pdbx_strand_id
1 'polypeptide(L)'
;MDYSLAPEKPFPNGLNDNYYAVKHVYDHAEAYGIDPEKISVAGDSAGGNYAAAVCLKAKDEGTPKIAMQVLIYPAVTMADVKVEGYEWSEDFYEISEDHKDIIKNGLLSLGKPSKAEKNLFLGAYITNKSDIYNPYVSPMLAKSHAGLPKAILVGAEFDGLRIHTEFYAKQLQESGVDTTCIRYKGMTHAFIDKLGHVPQAEDLCIEIANAIRKL
;
A
#
# COMPACT_ATOMS: atom_id res chain seq x y z
N MET A 1 -12.72 -4.24 5.53
CA MET A 1 -13.66 -3.18 5.93
C MET A 1 -14.37 -2.66 4.69
N ASP A 2 -15.66 -2.38 4.81
CA ASP A 2 -16.46 -1.82 3.71
C ASP A 2 -16.43 -0.29 3.83
N TYR A 3 -15.53 0.34 3.11
CA TYR A 3 -15.30 1.78 3.12
C TYR A 3 -15.98 2.48 1.93
N SER A 4 -16.21 3.78 2.06
CA SER A 4 -16.82 4.60 1.02
C SER A 4 -16.03 4.58 -0.29
N LEU A 5 -16.74 4.33 -1.39
CA LEU A 5 -16.18 4.23 -2.73
C LEU A 5 -16.40 5.49 -3.56
N ALA A 6 -15.46 5.80 -4.41
CA ALA A 6 -15.60 6.81 -5.46
C ALA A 6 -16.36 6.18 -6.68
N PRO A 7 -17.07 6.98 -7.47
CA PRO A 7 -17.17 8.46 -7.42
C PRO A 7 -18.18 9.02 -6.41
N GLU A 8 -19.03 8.18 -5.79
CA GLU A 8 -20.12 8.63 -4.90
C GLU A 8 -19.58 9.34 -3.67
N LYS A 9 -18.49 8.85 -3.13
CA LYS A 9 -17.80 9.42 -1.96
C LYS A 9 -16.28 9.46 -2.21
N PRO A 10 -15.80 10.48 -2.95
CA PRO A 10 -14.38 10.61 -3.29
C PRO A 10 -13.53 10.89 -2.05
N PHE A 11 -12.20 11.01 -2.25
CA PHE A 11 -11.26 11.43 -1.21
C PHE A 11 -11.78 12.70 -0.47
N PRO A 12 -11.71 12.75 0.86
CA PRO A 12 -11.05 11.81 1.77
C PRO A 12 -11.98 10.78 2.46
N ASN A 13 -13.21 10.53 1.95
CA ASN A 13 -14.21 9.73 2.66
C ASN A 13 -13.71 8.32 3.02
N GLY A 14 -13.24 7.53 2.03
CA GLY A 14 -12.73 6.18 2.28
C GLY A 14 -11.55 6.14 3.25
N LEU A 15 -10.65 7.14 3.21
CA LEU A 15 -9.57 7.26 4.19
C LEU A 15 -10.13 7.49 5.61
N ASN A 16 -11.08 8.41 5.74
CA ASN A 16 -11.67 8.73 7.03
C ASN A 16 -12.42 7.52 7.61
N ASP A 17 -13.16 6.78 6.79
CA ASP A 17 -13.85 5.56 7.23
C ASP A 17 -12.86 4.55 7.81
N ASN A 18 -11.73 4.31 7.11
CA ASN A 18 -10.68 3.42 7.55
C ASN A 18 -10.01 3.92 8.85
N TYR A 19 -9.67 5.20 8.91
CA TYR A 19 -9.04 5.79 10.09
C TYR A 19 -9.96 5.70 11.32
N TYR A 20 -11.22 6.10 11.19
CA TYR A 20 -12.17 6.07 12.30
C TYR A 20 -12.52 4.64 12.73
N ALA A 21 -12.52 3.66 11.84
CA ALA A 21 -12.69 2.28 12.23
C ALA A 21 -11.51 1.77 13.07
N VAL A 22 -10.27 2.05 12.66
CA VAL A 22 -9.08 1.68 13.45
C VAL A 22 -9.08 2.41 14.79
N LYS A 23 -9.42 3.70 14.79
CA LYS A 23 -9.54 4.47 16.01
C LYS A 23 -10.61 3.94 16.94
N HIS A 24 -11.78 3.57 16.43
CA HIS A 24 -12.85 2.96 17.22
C HIS A 24 -12.40 1.65 17.88
N VAL A 25 -11.71 0.78 17.14
CA VAL A 25 -11.16 -0.47 17.69
C VAL A 25 -10.12 -0.18 18.78
N TYR A 26 -9.27 0.81 18.60
CA TYR A 26 -8.29 1.25 19.59
C TYR A 26 -8.94 1.80 20.85
N ASP A 27 -9.90 2.71 20.69
CA ASP A 27 -10.58 3.38 21.82
C ASP A 27 -11.44 2.39 22.64
N HIS A 28 -11.88 1.28 22.05
CA HIS A 28 -12.73 0.26 22.69
C HIS A 28 -12.01 -1.08 22.84
N ALA A 29 -10.68 -1.10 22.81
CA ALA A 29 -9.87 -2.32 22.84
C ALA A 29 -10.20 -3.23 24.03
N GLU A 30 -10.39 -2.67 25.21
CA GLU A 30 -10.78 -3.40 26.42
C GLU A 30 -12.13 -4.11 26.26
N ALA A 31 -13.13 -3.43 25.68
CA ALA A 31 -14.44 -4.02 25.44
C ALA A 31 -14.42 -5.19 24.44
N TYR A 32 -13.46 -5.16 23.52
CA TYR A 32 -13.22 -6.23 22.54
C TYR A 32 -12.26 -7.32 23.02
N GLY A 33 -11.67 -7.17 24.21
CA GLY A 33 -10.69 -8.11 24.76
C GLY A 33 -9.38 -8.16 23.95
N ILE A 34 -8.98 -7.05 23.32
CA ILE A 34 -7.77 -6.94 22.51
C ILE A 34 -6.76 -6.00 23.16
N ASP A 35 -5.49 -6.21 22.84
CA ASP A 35 -4.39 -5.36 23.28
C ASP A 35 -4.26 -4.14 22.33
N PRO A 36 -4.51 -2.90 22.79
CA PRO A 36 -4.42 -1.71 21.94
C PRO A 36 -2.99 -1.46 21.40
N GLU A 37 -1.95 -1.96 22.08
CA GLU A 37 -0.57 -1.80 21.62
C GLU A 37 -0.20 -2.78 20.49
N LYS A 38 -1.10 -3.73 20.11
CA LYS A 38 -0.87 -4.76 19.09
C LYS A 38 -1.79 -4.64 17.87
N ILE A 39 -2.50 -3.54 17.72
CA ILE A 39 -3.36 -3.30 16.56
C ILE A 39 -2.50 -3.15 15.32
N SER A 40 -2.79 -3.94 14.31
CA SER A 40 -2.13 -3.88 13.01
C SER A 40 -3.14 -3.52 11.91
N VAL A 41 -2.68 -2.82 10.88
CA VAL A 41 -3.47 -2.54 9.68
C VAL A 41 -2.87 -3.27 8.49
N ALA A 42 -3.73 -3.83 7.65
CA ALA A 42 -3.32 -4.53 6.45
C ALA A 42 -4.20 -4.14 5.27
N GLY A 43 -3.62 -4.13 4.08
CA GLY A 43 -4.37 -3.91 2.85
C GLY A 43 -3.55 -4.27 1.62
N ASP A 44 -4.27 -4.63 0.57
CA ASP A 44 -3.71 -4.93 -0.74
C ASP A 44 -4.07 -3.85 -1.76
N SER A 45 -3.19 -3.57 -2.71
CA SER A 45 -3.41 -2.62 -3.81
C SER A 45 -3.87 -1.23 -3.32
N ALA A 46 -5.09 -0.82 -3.61
CA ALA A 46 -5.71 0.40 -3.09
C ALA A 46 -5.91 0.33 -1.56
N GLY A 47 -6.22 -0.86 -1.02
CA GLY A 47 -6.27 -1.09 0.44
C GLY A 47 -4.89 -0.92 1.08
N GLY A 48 -3.82 -1.29 0.39
CA GLY A 48 -2.44 -1.00 0.82
C GLY A 48 -2.12 0.50 0.85
N ASN A 49 -2.67 1.28 -0.09
CA ASN A 49 -2.63 2.74 -0.03
C ASN A 49 -3.33 3.27 1.22
N TYR A 50 -4.56 2.82 1.48
CA TYR A 50 -5.29 3.23 2.68
C TYR A 50 -4.59 2.83 3.97
N ALA A 51 -4.03 1.63 4.05
CA ALA A 51 -3.28 1.19 5.24
C ALA A 51 -2.08 2.11 5.52
N ALA A 52 -1.31 2.48 4.49
CA ALA A 52 -0.21 3.43 4.61
C ALA A 52 -0.69 4.84 4.99
N ALA A 53 -1.76 5.33 4.36
CA ALA A 53 -2.33 6.64 4.64
C ALA A 53 -2.95 6.74 6.05
N VAL A 54 -3.58 5.66 6.54
CA VAL A 54 -4.07 5.56 7.92
C VAL A 54 -2.92 5.65 8.92
N CYS A 55 -1.80 4.97 8.66
CA CYS A 55 -0.61 5.07 9.52
C CYS A 55 -0.04 6.49 9.55
N LEU A 56 0.03 7.18 8.41
CA LEU A 56 0.43 8.58 8.36
C LEU A 56 -0.52 9.46 9.15
N LYS A 57 -1.82 9.31 8.93
CA LYS A 57 -2.84 10.09 9.63
C LYS A 57 -2.81 9.83 11.14
N ALA A 58 -2.69 8.58 11.56
CA ALA A 58 -2.58 8.22 12.98
C ALA A 58 -1.33 8.85 13.63
N LYS A 59 -0.19 8.89 12.93
CA LYS A 59 1.01 9.58 13.37
C LYS A 59 0.77 11.09 13.51
N ASP A 60 0.16 11.71 12.53
CA ASP A 60 -0.06 13.16 12.51
C ASP A 60 -1.09 13.60 13.58
N GLU A 61 -2.11 12.77 13.83
CA GLU A 61 -3.13 13.00 14.88
C GLU A 61 -2.67 12.56 16.29
N GLY A 62 -1.55 11.80 16.38
CA GLY A 62 -1.05 11.22 17.62
C GLY A 62 -1.85 10.03 18.15
N THR A 63 -2.83 9.56 17.42
CA THR A 63 -3.73 8.43 17.76
C THR A 63 -4.42 7.91 16.49
N PRO A 64 -4.87 6.62 16.40
CA PRO A 64 -4.57 5.52 17.33
C PRO A 64 -3.11 5.06 17.24
N LYS A 65 -2.62 4.32 18.22
CA LYS A 65 -1.36 3.60 18.09
C LYS A 65 -1.56 2.42 17.15
N ILE A 66 -0.68 2.28 16.18
CA ILE A 66 -0.64 1.15 15.25
C ILE A 66 0.71 0.46 15.43
N ALA A 67 0.70 -0.83 15.70
CA ALA A 67 1.90 -1.61 15.95
C ALA A 67 2.61 -2.01 14.65
N MET A 68 1.82 -2.33 13.60
CA MET A 68 2.37 -2.78 12.32
C MET A 68 1.45 -2.41 11.15
N GLN A 69 2.07 -2.12 10.03
CA GLN A 69 1.41 -1.97 8.72
C GLN A 69 1.85 -3.09 7.78
N VAL A 70 0.90 -3.75 7.13
CA VAL A 70 1.13 -4.76 6.10
C VAL A 70 0.60 -4.25 4.78
N LEU A 71 1.49 -3.99 3.86
CA LEU A 71 1.21 -3.32 2.58
C LEU A 71 1.48 -4.31 1.44
N ILE A 72 0.42 -4.86 0.87
CA ILE A 72 0.52 -5.88 -0.17
C ILE A 72 0.37 -5.20 -1.53
N TYR A 73 1.44 -5.21 -2.34
CA TYR A 73 1.57 -4.49 -3.62
C TYR A 73 0.88 -3.11 -3.62
N PRO A 74 1.21 -2.22 -2.66
CA PRO A 74 0.47 -1.00 -2.42
C PRO A 74 0.65 0.03 -3.54
N ALA A 75 -0.42 0.77 -3.86
CA ALA A 75 -0.34 1.95 -4.71
C ALA A 75 0.05 3.19 -3.86
N VAL A 76 1.33 3.38 -3.56
CA VAL A 76 1.81 4.42 -2.61
C VAL A 76 2.06 5.79 -3.24
N THR A 77 1.89 5.92 -4.54
CA THR A 77 1.79 7.22 -5.22
C THR A 77 0.84 7.11 -6.40
N MET A 78 0.10 8.16 -6.64
CA MET A 78 -0.73 8.32 -7.84
C MET A 78 -0.23 9.49 -8.68
N ALA A 79 0.76 10.22 -8.19
CA ALA A 79 1.33 11.38 -8.83
C ALA A 79 2.47 10.98 -9.77
N ASP A 80 2.51 11.64 -10.93
CA ASP A 80 3.70 11.63 -11.80
C ASP A 80 4.72 12.61 -11.21
N VAL A 81 5.56 12.10 -10.31
CA VAL A 81 6.53 12.92 -9.57
C VAL A 81 7.94 12.40 -9.77
N LYS A 82 8.88 13.33 -9.76
CA LYS A 82 10.29 13.03 -9.63
C LYS A 82 10.65 13.03 -8.15
N VAL A 83 10.76 11.85 -7.57
CA VAL A 83 11.31 11.65 -6.22
C VAL A 83 12.74 11.13 -6.39
N GLU A 84 13.68 11.69 -5.65
CA GLU A 84 15.08 11.27 -5.74
C GLU A 84 15.20 9.75 -5.48
N GLY A 85 15.85 9.05 -6.39
CA GLY A 85 16.02 7.60 -6.32
C GLY A 85 14.79 6.79 -6.73
N TYR A 86 13.68 7.44 -7.10
CA TYR A 86 12.51 6.77 -7.67
C TYR A 86 12.45 7.00 -9.19
N GLU A 87 12.54 5.91 -9.92
CA GLU A 87 12.35 5.88 -11.37
C GLU A 87 11.56 4.63 -11.73
N TRP A 88 10.42 4.80 -12.37
CA TRP A 88 9.69 3.68 -12.91
C TRP A 88 10.16 3.38 -14.35
N SER A 89 10.67 2.17 -14.60
CA SER A 89 11.07 1.72 -15.93
C SER A 89 10.67 0.27 -16.16
N GLU A 90 10.31 -0.05 -17.39
CA GLU A 90 10.10 -1.43 -17.83
C GLU A 90 11.40 -2.24 -17.79
N ASP A 91 12.56 -1.59 -17.87
CA ASP A 91 13.88 -2.25 -17.86
C ASP A 91 14.20 -2.93 -16.52
N PHE A 92 13.49 -2.60 -15.47
CA PHE A 92 13.62 -3.30 -14.19
C PHE A 92 12.93 -4.67 -14.15
N TYR A 93 12.23 -5.07 -15.24
CA TYR A 93 11.50 -6.33 -15.32
C TYR A 93 12.19 -7.28 -16.31
N GLU A 94 12.62 -8.44 -15.82
CA GLU A 94 13.19 -9.51 -16.67
C GLU A 94 12.04 -10.24 -17.39
N ILE A 95 11.75 -9.84 -18.62
CA ILE A 95 10.62 -10.34 -19.40
C ILE A 95 11.15 -11.17 -20.58
N SER A 96 10.73 -12.44 -20.68
CA SER A 96 11.02 -13.26 -21.86
C SER A 96 10.25 -12.76 -23.09
N GLU A 97 10.83 -12.92 -24.27
CA GLU A 97 10.18 -12.50 -25.53
C GLU A 97 8.80 -13.16 -25.72
N ASP A 98 8.64 -14.44 -25.30
CA ASP A 98 7.38 -15.18 -25.45
C ASP A 98 6.21 -14.59 -24.65
N HIS A 99 6.48 -13.80 -23.60
CA HIS A 99 5.46 -13.23 -22.72
C HIS A 99 5.44 -11.69 -22.74
N LYS A 100 6.23 -11.10 -23.61
CA LYS A 100 6.47 -9.64 -23.65
C LYS A 100 5.18 -8.82 -23.77
N ASP A 101 4.31 -9.20 -24.69
CA ASP A 101 3.06 -8.46 -24.94
C ASP A 101 2.10 -8.52 -23.75
N ILE A 102 1.94 -9.68 -23.14
CA ILE A 102 1.07 -9.87 -21.99
C ILE A 102 1.58 -9.07 -20.79
N ILE A 103 2.88 -9.14 -20.52
CA ILE A 103 3.47 -8.50 -19.35
C ILE A 103 3.52 -6.98 -19.56
N LYS A 104 4.10 -6.49 -20.65
CA LYS A 104 4.27 -5.05 -20.89
C LYS A 104 2.97 -4.29 -21.07
N ASN A 105 2.03 -4.84 -21.83
CA ASN A 105 0.78 -4.15 -22.17
C ASN A 105 -0.34 -4.42 -21.16
N GLY A 106 -0.25 -5.48 -20.39
CA GLY A 106 -1.24 -5.87 -19.38
C GLY A 106 -0.76 -5.57 -17.96
N LEU A 107 0.13 -6.45 -17.47
CA LEU A 107 0.47 -6.52 -16.05
C LEU A 107 1.22 -5.30 -15.51
N LEU A 108 2.05 -4.65 -16.33
CA LEU A 108 2.82 -3.47 -15.91
C LEU A 108 2.03 -2.16 -16.03
N SER A 109 0.83 -2.18 -16.57
CA SER A 109 0.06 -0.96 -16.84
C SER A 109 -0.31 -0.16 -15.57
N LEU A 110 -0.51 -0.84 -14.43
CA LEU A 110 -0.91 -0.22 -13.16
C LEU A 110 0.15 0.73 -12.58
N GLY A 111 1.43 0.46 -12.78
CA GLY A 111 2.52 1.24 -12.21
C GLY A 111 3.07 2.32 -13.14
N LYS A 112 2.66 2.32 -14.41
CA LYS A 112 3.16 3.31 -15.38
C LYS A 112 2.73 4.71 -14.97
N PRO A 113 3.67 5.68 -14.93
CA PRO A 113 3.32 7.06 -14.70
C PRO A 113 2.26 7.50 -15.72
N SER A 114 1.12 7.93 -15.25
CA SER A 114 0.05 8.45 -16.09
C SER A 114 -0.34 9.84 -15.65
N LYS A 115 -0.62 10.71 -16.62
CA LYS A 115 -1.18 12.03 -16.28
C LYS A 115 -2.56 11.81 -15.64
N ALA A 116 -2.81 12.48 -14.52
CA ALA A 116 -4.07 12.39 -13.77
C ALA A 116 -5.32 12.53 -14.66
N GLU A 117 -5.20 13.34 -15.73
CA GLU A 117 -6.27 13.61 -16.70
C GLU A 117 -6.66 12.40 -17.56
N LYS A 118 -5.78 11.39 -17.64
CA LYS A 118 -6.01 10.16 -18.43
C LYS A 118 -6.33 8.93 -17.55
N ASN A 119 -6.21 9.06 -16.24
CA ASN A 119 -6.50 7.98 -15.31
C ASN A 119 -7.93 8.11 -14.78
N LEU A 120 -8.82 7.30 -15.32
CA LEU A 120 -10.25 7.30 -14.96
C LEU A 120 -10.49 7.05 -13.45
N PHE A 121 -9.71 6.14 -12.85
CA PHE A 121 -9.82 5.83 -11.42
C PHE A 121 -9.41 7.02 -10.57
N LEU A 122 -8.32 7.68 -10.94
CA LEU A 122 -7.84 8.85 -10.22
C LEU A 122 -8.82 10.02 -10.34
N GLY A 123 -9.39 10.25 -11.52
CA GLY A 123 -10.39 11.28 -11.75
C GLY A 123 -11.69 11.05 -10.97
N ALA A 124 -12.04 9.80 -10.68
CA ALA A 124 -13.16 9.46 -9.81
C ALA A 124 -12.82 9.63 -8.32
N TYR A 125 -11.58 9.29 -7.92
CA TYR A 125 -11.15 9.28 -6.52
C TYR A 125 -10.87 10.68 -5.95
N ILE A 126 -10.23 11.57 -6.72
CA ILE A 126 -9.93 12.95 -6.28
C ILE A 126 -10.76 13.97 -7.06
N THR A 127 -11.41 14.87 -6.34
CA THR A 127 -12.18 15.98 -6.94
C THR A 127 -11.31 17.21 -7.20
N ASN A 128 -10.30 17.42 -6.36
CA ASN A 128 -9.31 18.47 -6.55
C ASN A 128 -7.99 17.86 -7.07
N LYS A 129 -7.56 18.25 -8.26
CA LYS A 129 -6.35 17.69 -8.90
C LYS A 129 -5.08 17.83 -8.06
N SER A 130 -5.00 18.86 -7.22
CA SER A 130 -3.84 19.05 -6.32
C SER A 130 -3.73 17.99 -5.24
N ASP A 131 -4.84 17.30 -4.90
CA ASP A 131 -4.85 16.27 -3.88
C ASP A 131 -4.04 15.03 -4.27
N ILE A 132 -3.68 14.89 -5.56
CA ILE A 132 -2.75 13.84 -5.99
C ILE A 132 -1.41 13.92 -5.25
N TYR A 133 -0.99 15.13 -4.84
CA TYR A 133 0.26 15.37 -4.10
C TYR A 133 0.07 15.32 -2.57
N ASN A 134 -1.17 15.14 -2.11
CA ASN A 134 -1.45 14.99 -0.70
C ASN A 134 -0.85 13.65 -0.20
N PRO A 135 -0.06 13.63 0.89
CA PRO A 135 0.50 12.39 1.44
C PRO A 135 -0.54 11.33 1.82
N TYR A 136 -1.77 11.74 2.05
CA TYR A 136 -2.86 10.79 2.31
C TYR A 136 -3.46 10.16 1.04
N VAL A 137 -3.11 10.68 -0.13
CA VAL A 137 -3.41 10.08 -1.46
C VAL A 137 -2.17 9.37 -1.99
N SER A 138 -1.02 9.98 -1.79
CA SER A 138 0.29 9.49 -2.24
C SER A 138 1.26 9.40 -1.07
N PRO A 139 1.19 8.34 -0.23
CA PRO A 139 2.01 8.18 0.97
C PRO A 139 3.52 8.31 0.74
N MET A 140 4.00 7.94 -0.44
CA MET A 140 5.40 8.14 -0.86
C MET A 140 5.88 9.59 -0.77
N LEU A 141 4.96 10.56 -0.82
CA LEU A 141 5.26 11.99 -0.84
C LEU A 141 5.24 12.64 0.56
N ALA A 142 5.09 11.85 1.60
CA ALA A 142 5.15 12.36 2.96
C ALA A 142 6.52 13.00 3.25
N LYS A 143 6.52 14.14 3.92
CA LYS A 143 7.77 14.87 4.27
C LYS A 143 8.69 14.06 5.18
N SER A 144 8.14 13.16 5.97
CA SER A 144 8.88 12.26 6.86
C SER A 144 8.08 11.00 7.13
N HIS A 145 8.75 9.87 7.03
CA HIS A 145 8.23 8.56 7.39
C HIS A 145 8.68 8.11 8.80
N ALA A 146 9.52 8.89 9.46
CA ALA A 146 9.98 8.60 10.82
C ALA A 146 8.81 8.49 11.80
N GLY A 147 8.85 7.49 12.68
CA GLY A 147 7.80 7.22 13.66
C GLY A 147 6.58 6.47 13.11
N LEU A 148 6.59 6.06 11.85
CA LEU A 148 5.60 5.12 11.34
C LEU A 148 5.79 3.73 11.97
N PRO A 149 4.73 2.92 12.07
CA PRO A 149 4.79 1.59 12.65
C PRO A 149 5.66 0.65 11.82
N LYS A 150 6.14 -0.43 12.46
CA LYS A 150 6.79 -1.55 11.78
C LYS A 150 6.05 -1.91 10.49
N ALA A 151 6.79 -2.19 9.42
CA ALA A 151 6.22 -2.37 8.11
C ALA A 151 6.62 -3.70 7.46
N ILE A 152 5.64 -4.37 6.85
CA ILE A 152 5.86 -5.44 5.89
C ILE A 152 5.32 -4.97 4.55
N LEU A 153 6.20 -4.92 3.56
CA LEU A 153 5.83 -4.59 2.19
C LEU A 153 6.00 -5.83 1.31
N VAL A 154 5.01 -6.09 0.51
CA VAL A 154 4.98 -7.26 -0.38
C VAL A 154 4.79 -6.81 -1.81
N GLY A 155 5.71 -7.20 -2.69
CA GLY A 155 5.63 -6.95 -4.13
C GLY A 155 5.51 -8.25 -4.92
N ALA A 156 4.89 -8.18 -6.09
CA ALA A 156 4.87 -9.24 -7.07
C ALA A 156 5.84 -8.92 -8.21
N GLU A 157 6.55 -9.92 -8.74
CA GLU A 157 7.62 -9.72 -9.73
C GLU A 157 7.11 -9.01 -11.00
N PHE A 158 5.96 -9.47 -11.52
CA PHE A 158 5.35 -8.94 -12.74
C PHE A 158 4.16 -8.03 -12.42
N ASP A 159 4.38 -7.07 -11.54
CA ASP A 159 3.40 -6.07 -11.13
C ASP A 159 3.95 -4.67 -11.38
N GLY A 160 3.21 -3.83 -12.06
CA GLY A 160 3.59 -2.43 -12.29
C GLY A 160 3.82 -1.63 -11.01
N LEU A 161 3.19 -2.02 -9.89
CA LEU A 161 3.37 -1.40 -8.57
C LEU A 161 4.59 -1.96 -7.80
N ARG A 162 5.35 -2.91 -8.35
CA ARG A 162 6.53 -3.46 -7.67
C ARG A 162 7.53 -2.37 -7.29
N ILE A 163 7.81 -1.46 -8.21
CA ILE A 163 8.79 -0.38 -7.99
C ILE A 163 8.30 0.59 -6.94
N HIS A 164 6.99 0.87 -6.89
CA HIS A 164 6.36 1.63 -5.81
C HIS A 164 6.61 0.97 -4.45
N THR A 165 6.37 -0.34 -4.37
CA THR A 165 6.55 -1.14 -3.15
C THR A 165 7.99 -1.09 -2.66
N GLU A 166 8.94 -1.38 -3.54
CA GLU A 166 10.37 -1.46 -3.21
C GLU A 166 10.95 -0.10 -2.83
N PHE A 167 10.54 0.95 -3.54
CA PHE A 167 10.99 2.30 -3.23
C PHE A 167 10.41 2.81 -1.90
N TYR A 168 9.13 2.57 -1.65
CA TYR A 168 8.51 2.96 -0.38
C TYR A 168 9.12 2.22 0.81
N ALA A 169 9.44 0.91 0.64
CA ALA A 169 10.17 0.16 1.65
C ALA A 169 11.53 0.79 1.97
N LYS A 170 12.27 1.23 0.95
CA LYS A 170 13.53 1.95 1.12
C LYS A 170 13.34 3.26 1.89
N GLN A 171 12.33 4.06 1.55
CA GLN A 171 12.05 5.32 2.27
C GLN A 171 11.74 5.07 3.76
N LEU A 172 10.97 4.01 4.06
CA LEU A 172 10.67 3.62 5.44
C LEU A 172 11.95 3.23 6.19
N GLN A 173 12.80 2.39 5.60
CA GLN A 173 14.08 1.96 6.18
C GLN A 173 15.03 3.16 6.44
N GLU A 174 15.17 4.05 5.46
CA GLU A 174 15.98 5.26 5.57
C GLU A 174 15.45 6.23 6.64
N SER A 175 14.16 6.15 6.95
CA SER A 175 13.50 6.89 8.03
C SER A 175 13.57 6.19 9.40
N GLY A 176 14.26 5.05 9.51
CA GLY A 176 14.42 4.30 10.76
C GLY A 176 13.24 3.41 11.13
N VAL A 177 12.34 3.13 10.21
CA VAL A 177 11.22 2.20 10.43
C VAL A 177 11.70 0.76 10.26
N ASP A 178 11.41 -0.13 11.22
CA ASP A 178 11.64 -1.58 11.09
C ASP A 178 10.81 -2.12 9.92
N THR A 179 11.48 -2.41 8.81
CA THR A 179 10.82 -2.69 7.53
C THR A 179 11.33 -3.98 6.90
N THR A 180 10.41 -4.87 6.57
CA THR A 180 10.65 -6.07 5.77
C THR A 180 10.01 -5.88 4.39
N CYS A 181 10.78 -6.12 3.31
CA CYS A 181 10.27 -6.09 1.95
C CYS A 181 10.44 -7.46 1.29
N ILE A 182 9.34 -8.04 0.80
CA ILE A 182 9.31 -9.37 0.18
C ILE A 182 8.86 -9.23 -1.27
N ARG A 183 9.61 -9.82 -2.21
CA ARG A 183 9.19 -9.93 -3.61
C ARG A 183 8.88 -11.39 -3.94
N TYR A 184 7.64 -11.66 -4.36
CA TYR A 184 7.24 -12.98 -4.83
C TYR A 184 7.51 -13.16 -6.31
N LYS A 185 8.45 -14.07 -6.63
CA LYS A 185 8.81 -14.40 -8.01
C LYS A 185 7.69 -15.14 -8.74
N GLY A 186 7.54 -14.86 -10.02
CA GLY A 186 6.52 -15.44 -10.88
C GLY A 186 5.10 -14.92 -10.62
N MET A 187 4.92 -14.02 -9.65
CA MET A 187 3.60 -13.50 -9.30
C MET A 187 3.28 -12.19 -10.02
N THR A 188 1.98 -11.97 -10.18
CA THR A 188 1.39 -10.77 -10.76
C THR A 188 0.58 -10.02 -9.70
N HIS A 189 0.09 -8.82 -10.04
CA HIS A 189 -0.82 -8.10 -9.19
C HIS A 189 -2.00 -8.97 -8.72
N ALA A 190 -2.48 -8.74 -7.51
CA ALA A 190 -3.61 -9.47 -6.89
C ALA A 190 -3.39 -10.99 -6.72
N PHE A 191 -2.13 -11.46 -6.58
CA PHE A 191 -1.87 -12.90 -6.43
C PHE A 191 -2.42 -13.49 -5.13
N ILE A 192 -2.66 -12.68 -4.09
CA ILE A 192 -3.28 -13.15 -2.84
C ILE A 192 -4.70 -13.69 -3.06
N ASP A 193 -5.42 -13.18 -4.06
CA ASP A 193 -6.77 -13.66 -4.44
C ASP A 193 -6.75 -15.11 -4.93
N LYS A 194 -5.57 -15.63 -5.23
CA LYS A 194 -5.36 -17.02 -5.67
C LYS A 194 -4.99 -17.95 -4.51
N LEU A 195 -5.36 -17.59 -3.28
CA LEU A 195 -5.17 -18.45 -2.10
C LEU A 195 -5.83 -19.82 -2.35
N GLY A 196 -5.08 -20.89 -2.03
CA GLY A 196 -5.46 -22.27 -2.34
C GLY A 196 -5.15 -22.72 -3.78
N HIS A 197 -4.70 -21.82 -4.66
CA HIS A 197 -4.30 -22.17 -6.04
C HIS A 197 -2.80 -21.95 -6.30
N VAL A 198 -2.18 -20.97 -5.65
CA VAL A 198 -0.75 -20.71 -5.77
C VAL A 198 -0.10 -20.73 -4.39
N PRO A 199 1.00 -21.48 -4.20
CA PRO A 199 1.64 -21.63 -2.88
C PRO A 199 2.19 -20.30 -2.35
N GLN A 200 2.52 -19.35 -3.20
CA GLN A 200 3.01 -18.03 -2.80
C GLN A 200 1.94 -17.22 -2.04
N ALA A 201 0.66 -17.40 -2.34
CA ALA A 201 -0.41 -16.72 -1.61
C ALA A 201 -0.56 -17.30 -0.19
N GLU A 202 -0.41 -18.61 -0.03
CA GLU A 202 -0.40 -19.26 1.28
C GLU A 202 0.83 -18.87 2.10
N ASP A 203 2.01 -18.90 1.49
CA ASP A 203 3.27 -18.46 2.10
C ASP A 203 3.17 -17.02 2.61
N LEU A 204 2.63 -16.10 1.82
CA LEU A 204 2.37 -14.73 2.24
C LEU A 204 1.50 -14.64 3.49
N CYS A 205 0.40 -15.41 3.55
CA CYS A 205 -0.47 -15.44 4.72
C CYS A 205 0.28 -15.96 5.97
N ILE A 206 1.14 -16.96 5.80
CA ILE A 206 1.97 -17.52 6.87
C ILE A 206 2.98 -16.47 7.37
N GLU A 207 3.66 -15.77 6.45
CA GLU A 207 4.63 -14.73 6.80
C GLU A 207 3.98 -13.58 7.58
N ILE A 208 2.79 -13.12 7.15
CA ILE A 208 2.02 -12.10 7.87
C ILE A 208 1.63 -12.61 9.26
N ALA A 209 1.10 -13.84 9.36
CA ALA A 209 0.70 -14.43 10.63
C ALA A 209 1.88 -14.57 11.60
N ASN A 210 3.05 -14.98 11.09
CA ASN A 210 4.28 -15.09 11.88
C ASN A 210 4.76 -13.71 12.38
N ALA A 211 4.61 -12.67 11.59
CA ALA A 211 4.98 -11.33 12.01
C ALA A 211 4.04 -10.77 13.08
N ILE A 212 2.72 -11.00 12.93
CA ILE A 212 1.72 -10.59 13.94
C ILE A 212 1.95 -11.29 15.28
N ARG A 213 2.30 -12.59 15.28
CA ARG A 213 2.60 -13.34 16.51
C ARG A 213 3.82 -12.81 17.27
N LYS A 214 4.68 -12.04 16.63
CA LYS A 214 5.89 -11.46 17.24
C LYS A 214 5.69 -10.03 17.78
N LEU A 215 4.49 -9.47 17.64
CA LEU A 215 4.07 -8.24 18.31
C LEU A 215 3.76 -8.52 19.78
#